data_9d8405b3583a404af5691c1f51b9e11d
#
_entry.id   9d8405b3583a404af5691c1f51b9e11d
#
_cell.length_a   1.000
_cell.length_b   1.000
_cell.length_c   1.000
_cell.angle_alpha   90.00
_cell.angle_beta   90.00
_cell.angle_gamma   90.00
#
_symmetry.space_group_name_H-M   'P 1'
#
loop_
_entity.id
_entity.type
_entity.pdbx_description
1 polymer ?
#
loop_
_entity_poly.entity_id
_entity_poly.type
_entity_poly.pdbx_seq_one_letter_code
_entity_poly.pdbx_strand_id
1 'polypeptide(L)'
;FERMDEFRGRLNRWALLALAGLGLLYVARSYLPPVAWGEVSFYSWMSSTTTNLINLLTAYLWVIVVMEGYRLQKVQRAMAPLVSYGRMGLTNYIAQSVIGVFIFSGFGLDWSHLGVFLSVLVCLAYTGMQILFSHYWLKEFRYGPMEWLWRTGTYMKWQPLAR
;
A
#
# COMPACT_ATOMS: atom_id res chain seq x y z
N PHE A 1 18.64 -19.36 6.71
CA PHE A 1 18.69 -18.30 7.74
C PHE A 1 20.06 -17.57 7.74
N GLU A 2 21.21 -18.25 7.58
CA GLU A 2 22.54 -17.63 7.53
C GLU A 2 22.72 -16.59 6.44
N ARG A 3 22.13 -16.80 5.24
CA ARG A 3 22.15 -15.78 4.16
C ARG A 3 21.40 -14.50 4.50
N MET A 4 20.48 -14.53 5.45
CA MET A 4 19.71 -13.35 5.84
C MET A 4 20.51 -12.40 6.72
N ASP A 5 21.46 -12.88 7.51
CA ASP A 5 22.29 -12.04 8.39
C ASP A 5 23.40 -11.30 7.61
N GLU A 6 23.96 -11.93 6.57
CA GLU A 6 24.85 -11.23 5.62
C GLU A 6 24.10 -10.13 4.83
N PHE A 7 22.84 -10.41 4.46
CA PHE A 7 22.01 -9.45 3.77
C PHE A 7 21.69 -8.25 4.66
N ARG A 8 21.56 -8.46 5.98
CA ARG A 8 21.26 -7.43 6.98
C ARG A 8 22.34 -6.37 7.10
N GLY A 9 23.62 -6.77 7.15
CA GLY A 9 24.73 -5.81 7.21
C GLY A 9 24.78 -4.90 5.99
N ARG A 10 24.43 -5.44 4.81
CA ARG A 10 24.28 -4.68 3.58
C ARG A 10 23.03 -3.81 3.62
N LEU A 11 21.89 -4.33 4.06
CA LEU A 11 20.63 -3.58 4.12
C LEU A 11 20.73 -2.35 5.02
N ASN A 12 21.37 -2.48 6.20
CA ASN A 12 21.56 -1.36 7.11
C ASN A 12 22.48 -0.28 6.54
N ARG A 13 23.55 -0.66 5.82
CA ARG A 13 24.41 0.30 5.11
C ARG A 13 23.64 1.04 4.02
N TRP A 14 22.85 0.33 3.23
CA TRP A 14 22.01 0.95 2.20
C TRP A 14 20.91 1.83 2.80
N ALA A 15 20.35 1.46 3.96
CA ALA A 15 19.41 2.30 4.69
C ALA A 15 20.04 3.62 5.14
N LEU A 16 21.25 3.56 5.70
CA LEU A 16 22.00 4.77 6.12
C LEU A 16 22.34 5.67 4.92
N LEU A 17 22.76 5.07 3.80
CA LEU A 17 23.02 5.81 2.57
C LEU A 17 21.75 6.44 2.00
N ALA A 18 20.63 5.73 2.06
CA ALA A 18 19.32 6.24 1.64
C ALA A 18 18.85 7.39 2.54
N LEU A 19 19.05 7.30 3.86
CA LEU A 19 18.74 8.39 4.80
C LEU A 19 19.61 9.62 4.54
N ALA A 20 20.91 9.44 4.34
CA ALA A 20 21.82 10.53 4.01
C ALA A 20 21.46 11.18 2.67
N GLY A 21 21.16 10.36 1.65
CA GLY A 21 20.70 10.83 0.34
C GLY A 21 19.39 11.59 0.42
N LEU A 22 18.44 11.10 1.24
CA LEU A 22 17.16 11.77 1.47
C LEU A 22 17.34 13.14 2.14
N GLY A 23 18.21 13.24 3.15
CA GLY A 23 18.55 14.53 3.77
C GLY A 23 19.15 15.51 2.78
N LEU A 24 20.09 15.03 1.94
CA LEU A 24 20.72 15.86 0.91
C LEU A 24 19.70 16.35 -0.14
N LEU A 25 18.80 15.47 -0.57
CA LEU A 25 17.75 15.84 -1.52
C LEU A 25 16.72 16.81 -0.94
N TYR A 26 16.39 16.70 0.35
CA TYR A 26 15.53 17.69 1.01
C TYR A 26 16.19 19.07 1.08
N VAL A 27 17.49 19.13 1.39
CA VAL A 27 18.27 20.37 1.36
C VAL A 27 18.32 20.92 -0.07
N ALA A 28 18.63 20.09 -1.07
CA ALA A 28 18.64 20.52 -2.47
C ALA A 28 17.26 21.02 -2.92
N ARG A 29 16.18 20.36 -2.48
CA ARG A 29 14.79 20.73 -2.79
C ARG A 29 14.42 22.11 -2.23
N SER A 30 14.97 22.52 -1.08
CA SER A 30 14.70 23.84 -0.48
C SER A 30 15.25 25.01 -1.31
N TYR A 31 16.23 24.75 -2.16
CA TYR A 31 16.80 25.76 -3.08
C TYR A 31 16.10 25.79 -4.44
N LEU A 32 15.22 24.83 -4.73
CA LEU A 32 14.48 24.79 -5.99
C LEU A 32 13.13 25.49 -5.85
N PRO A 33 12.68 26.23 -6.88
CA PRO A 33 11.36 26.86 -6.87
C PRO A 33 10.25 25.81 -6.80
N PRO A 34 9.07 26.17 -6.28
CA PRO A 34 7.92 25.29 -6.30
C PRO A 34 7.51 24.97 -7.74
N VAL A 35 7.01 23.76 -7.97
CA VAL A 35 6.51 23.34 -9.30
C VAL A 35 5.25 24.13 -9.60
N ALA A 36 5.29 25.00 -10.62
CA ALA A 36 4.13 25.68 -11.13
C ALA A 36 3.46 24.81 -12.21
N TRP A 37 2.15 24.65 -12.13
CA TRP A 37 1.37 23.91 -13.11
C TRP A 37 1.35 24.69 -14.44
N GLY A 38 1.79 24.02 -15.50
CA GLY A 38 1.76 24.59 -16.86
C GLY A 38 3.06 25.23 -17.35
N GLU A 39 4.05 25.45 -16.50
CA GLU A 39 5.34 25.94 -16.92
C GLU A 39 6.34 24.80 -17.15
N VAL A 40 6.73 24.58 -18.39
CA VAL A 40 7.80 23.66 -18.76
C VAL A 40 9.12 24.43 -18.76
N SER A 41 9.75 24.55 -17.58
CA SER A 41 11.08 25.14 -17.46
C SER A 41 12.07 24.08 -16.96
N PHE A 42 13.35 24.30 -17.20
CA PHE A 42 14.43 23.43 -16.67
C PHE A 42 14.33 23.27 -15.15
N TYR A 43 13.99 24.35 -14.44
CA TYR A 43 13.83 24.33 -12.97
C TYR A 43 12.62 23.52 -12.52
N SER A 44 11.50 23.57 -13.24
CA SER A 44 10.32 22.75 -12.91
C SER A 44 10.61 21.27 -13.13
N TRP A 45 11.36 20.93 -14.17
CA TRP A 45 11.81 19.56 -14.42
C TRP A 45 12.75 19.05 -13.31
N MET A 46 13.76 19.84 -12.92
CA MET A 46 14.67 19.51 -11.80
C MET A 46 13.89 19.32 -10.48
N SER A 47 12.96 20.22 -10.19
CA SER A 47 12.14 20.16 -8.99
C SER A 47 11.29 18.91 -8.94
N SER A 48 10.64 18.53 -10.05
CA SER A 48 9.84 17.31 -10.17
C SER A 48 10.70 16.06 -10.01
N THR A 49 11.86 16.02 -10.66
CA THR A 49 12.79 14.89 -10.56
C THR A 49 13.29 14.71 -9.15
N THR A 50 13.68 15.80 -8.46
CA THR A 50 14.11 15.75 -7.07
C THR A 50 13.01 15.23 -6.15
N THR A 51 11.78 15.69 -6.36
CA THR A 51 10.61 15.21 -5.59
C THR A 51 10.36 13.71 -5.82
N ASN A 52 10.46 13.24 -7.06
CA ASN A 52 10.30 11.82 -7.39
C ASN A 52 11.40 10.96 -6.74
N LEU A 53 12.65 11.42 -6.71
CA LEU A 53 13.74 10.74 -6.03
C LEU A 53 13.52 10.68 -4.51
N ILE A 54 13.06 11.77 -3.90
CA ILE A 54 12.66 11.79 -2.48
C ILE A 54 11.58 10.74 -2.21
N ASN A 55 10.53 10.69 -3.03
CA ASN A 55 9.45 9.73 -2.88
C ASN A 55 9.96 8.29 -3.01
N LEU A 56 10.84 8.02 -3.98
CA LEU A 56 11.43 6.69 -4.19
C LEU A 56 12.28 6.25 -2.99
N LEU A 57 13.15 7.13 -2.48
CA LEU A 57 13.97 6.81 -1.31
C LEU A 57 13.12 6.64 -0.05
N THR A 58 12.07 7.45 0.11
CA THR A 58 11.13 7.33 1.22
C THR A 58 10.40 5.98 1.15
N ALA A 59 9.91 5.57 -0.03
CA ALA A 59 9.28 4.27 -0.22
C ALA A 59 10.25 3.12 0.11
N TYR A 60 11.51 3.23 -0.32
CA TYR A 60 12.54 2.24 0.01
C TYR A 60 12.77 2.12 1.53
N LEU A 61 12.84 3.25 2.24
CA LEU A 61 12.98 3.24 3.70
C LEU A 61 11.77 2.61 4.39
N TRP A 62 10.55 2.87 3.92
CA TRP A 62 9.35 2.22 4.43
C TRP A 62 9.38 0.71 4.27
N VAL A 63 9.87 0.21 3.12
CA VAL A 63 10.05 -1.24 2.91
C VAL A 63 11.01 -1.82 3.94
N ILE A 64 12.13 -1.15 4.22
CA ILE A 64 13.09 -1.61 5.26
C ILE A 64 12.44 -1.62 6.64
N VAL A 65 11.73 -0.55 7.02
CA VAL A 65 11.02 -0.46 8.31
C VAL A 65 10.03 -1.60 8.47
N VAL A 66 9.23 -1.89 7.43
CA VAL A 66 8.27 -3.01 7.45
C VAL A 66 8.99 -4.35 7.56
N MET A 67 10.08 -4.57 6.80
CA MET A 67 10.86 -5.81 6.86
C MET A 67 11.50 -6.04 8.22
N GLU A 68 12.10 -5.02 8.81
CA GLU A 68 12.69 -5.12 10.15
C GLU A 68 11.60 -5.24 11.24
N GLY A 69 10.50 -4.49 11.10
CA GLY A 69 9.35 -4.58 12.01
C GLY A 69 8.72 -5.96 12.01
N TYR A 70 8.60 -6.60 10.84
CA TYR A 70 8.01 -7.94 10.72
C TYR A 70 8.82 -9.04 11.41
N ARG A 71 10.08 -8.79 11.79
CA ARG A 71 10.89 -9.73 12.59
C ARG A 71 10.43 -9.84 14.04
N LEU A 72 9.78 -8.81 14.56
CA LEU A 72 9.25 -8.83 15.92
C LEU A 72 8.01 -9.72 15.97
N GLN A 73 8.02 -10.76 16.81
CA GLN A 73 6.87 -11.67 16.97
C GLN A 73 5.57 -10.93 17.32
N LYS A 74 5.67 -9.83 18.07
CA LYS A 74 4.51 -8.98 18.38
C LYS A 74 3.90 -8.36 17.11
N VAL A 75 4.76 -7.85 16.21
CA VAL A 75 4.33 -7.28 14.91
C VAL A 75 3.75 -8.35 14.02
N GLN A 76 4.38 -9.53 13.93
CA GLN A 76 3.84 -10.65 13.15
C GLN A 76 2.43 -11.04 13.62
N ARG A 77 2.20 -11.13 14.92
CA ARG A 77 0.87 -11.44 15.48
C ARG A 77 -0.15 -10.34 15.19
N ALA A 78 0.24 -9.08 15.34
CA ALA A 78 -0.62 -7.94 15.03
C ALA A 78 -0.95 -7.84 13.53
N MET A 79 -0.02 -8.23 12.66
CA MET A 79 -0.20 -8.20 11.21
C MET A 79 -0.83 -9.48 10.64
N ALA A 80 -1.05 -10.52 11.45
CA ALA A 80 -1.66 -11.78 10.99
C ALA A 80 -3.01 -11.59 10.26
N PRO A 81 -3.94 -10.72 10.70
CA PRO A 81 -5.18 -10.46 9.95
C PRO A 81 -4.93 -9.82 8.57
N LEU A 82 -3.88 -9.00 8.44
CA LEU A 82 -3.51 -8.37 7.17
C LEU A 82 -3.02 -9.39 6.13
N VAL A 83 -2.46 -10.52 6.55
CA VAL A 83 -2.08 -11.60 5.64
C VAL A 83 -3.33 -12.16 4.94
N SER A 84 -4.42 -12.33 5.67
CA SER A 84 -5.71 -12.74 5.09
C SER A 84 -6.26 -11.70 4.13
N TYR A 85 -6.18 -10.42 4.50
CA TYR A 85 -6.58 -9.30 3.65
C TYR A 85 -5.78 -9.26 2.34
N GLY A 86 -4.45 -9.42 2.41
CA GLY A 86 -3.58 -9.45 1.23
C GLY A 86 -3.82 -10.66 0.31
N ARG A 87 -4.22 -11.82 0.87
CA ARG A 87 -4.59 -13.01 0.07
C ARG A 87 -5.89 -12.82 -0.70
N MET A 88 -6.74 -11.89 -0.30
CA MET A 88 -7.97 -11.49 -0.98
C MET A 88 -7.84 -10.11 -1.64
N GLY A 89 -6.64 -9.77 -2.10
CA GLY A 89 -6.31 -8.44 -2.61
C GLY A 89 -7.19 -7.99 -3.77
N LEU A 90 -7.44 -8.87 -4.75
CA LEU A 90 -8.31 -8.55 -5.90
C LEU A 90 -9.76 -8.35 -5.47
N THR A 91 -10.30 -9.23 -4.63
CA THR A 91 -11.65 -9.11 -4.08
C THR A 91 -11.81 -7.80 -3.32
N ASN A 92 -10.87 -7.50 -2.42
CA ASN A 92 -10.89 -6.28 -1.61
C ASN A 92 -10.75 -5.02 -2.46
N TYR A 93 -9.88 -5.04 -3.48
CA TYR A 93 -9.71 -3.92 -4.40
C TYR A 93 -10.98 -3.61 -5.19
N ILE A 94 -11.62 -4.63 -5.78
CA ILE A 94 -12.87 -4.44 -6.52
C ILE A 94 -13.98 -3.98 -5.59
N ALA A 95 -14.14 -4.62 -4.43
CA ALA A 95 -15.12 -4.22 -3.43
C ALA A 95 -14.91 -2.77 -2.97
N GLN A 96 -13.66 -2.37 -2.75
CA GLN A 96 -13.30 -1.01 -2.35
C GLN A 96 -13.66 0.03 -3.44
N SER A 97 -13.40 -0.31 -4.70
CA SER A 97 -13.75 0.55 -5.82
C SER A 97 -15.25 0.72 -5.98
N VAL A 98 -16.01 -0.38 -5.94
CA VAL A 98 -17.48 -0.35 -6.10
C VAL A 98 -18.14 0.40 -4.93
N ILE A 99 -17.77 0.07 -3.69
CA ILE A 99 -18.35 0.69 -2.50
C ILE A 99 -17.89 2.14 -2.38
N GLY A 100 -16.64 2.46 -2.73
CA GLY A 100 -16.14 3.84 -2.76
C GLY A 100 -16.94 4.71 -3.72
N VAL A 101 -17.18 4.22 -4.94
CA VAL A 101 -18.05 4.92 -5.89
C VAL A 101 -19.46 5.08 -5.32
N PHE A 102 -20.04 4.05 -4.73
CA PHE A 102 -21.38 4.12 -4.15
C PHE A 102 -21.48 5.12 -2.99
N ILE A 103 -20.47 5.18 -2.12
CA ILE A 103 -20.46 6.11 -0.97
C ILE A 103 -20.26 7.56 -1.41
N PHE A 104 -19.32 7.81 -2.34
CA PHE A 104 -18.87 9.16 -2.65
C PHE A 104 -19.46 9.75 -3.94
N SER A 105 -20.15 8.94 -4.76
CA SER A 105 -20.80 9.46 -5.98
C SER A 105 -22.25 9.86 -5.74
N GLY A 106 -22.75 10.75 -6.57
CA GLY A 106 -24.13 11.20 -6.55
C GLY A 106 -25.18 10.12 -6.87
N PHE A 107 -24.75 8.91 -7.28
CA PHE A 107 -25.64 7.76 -7.48
C PHE A 107 -25.98 7.01 -6.18
N GLY A 108 -25.24 7.24 -5.11
CA GLY A 108 -25.41 6.54 -3.84
C GLY A 108 -25.70 7.50 -2.69
N LEU A 109 -24.82 7.49 -1.69
CA LEU A 109 -25.00 8.29 -0.47
C LEU A 109 -24.60 9.75 -0.63
N ASP A 110 -23.92 10.08 -1.72
CA ASP A 110 -23.39 11.43 -2.02
C ASP A 110 -22.62 12.07 -0.84
N TRP A 111 -21.77 11.28 -0.21
CA TRP A 111 -20.91 11.72 0.88
C TRP A 111 -19.69 12.50 0.42
N SER A 112 -19.71 13.02 -0.80
CA SER A 112 -18.65 13.89 -1.33
C SER A 112 -18.43 15.17 -0.51
N HIS A 113 -19.48 15.61 0.20
CA HIS A 113 -19.45 16.80 1.08
C HIS A 113 -18.85 16.55 2.47
N LEU A 114 -18.55 15.28 2.80
CA LEU A 114 -17.86 14.96 4.06
C LEU A 114 -16.46 15.59 4.02
N GLY A 115 -16.13 16.36 5.07
CA GLY A 115 -14.78 16.88 5.22
C GLY A 115 -13.74 15.75 5.23
N VAL A 116 -12.49 16.08 4.91
CA VAL A 116 -11.38 15.10 4.78
C VAL A 116 -11.28 14.16 5.99
N PHE A 117 -11.48 14.70 7.20
CA PHE A 117 -11.38 13.92 8.44
C PHE A 117 -12.42 12.78 8.50
N LEU A 118 -13.69 13.09 8.21
CA LEU A 118 -14.76 12.08 8.22
C LEU A 118 -14.58 11.06 7.10
N SER A 119 -14.14 11.50 5.92
CA SER A 119 -13.83 10.58 4.81
C SER A 119 -12.73 9.59 5.19
N VAL A 120 -11.68 10.03 5.88
CA VAL A 120 -10.62 9.14 6.38
C VAL A 120 -11.17 8.14 7.40
N LEU A 121 -12.03 8.57 8.34
CA LEU A 121 -12.64 7.66 9.30
C LEU A 121 -13.51 6.60 8.63
N VAL A 122 -14.30 6.97 7.63
CA VAL A 122 -15.12 6.03 6.85
C VAL A 122 -14.23 5.02 6.13
N CYS A 123 -13.15 5.47 5.49
CA CYS A 123 -12.22 4.58 4.81
C CYS A 123 -11.53 3.61 5.78
N LEU A 124 -11.12 4.08 6.97
CA LEU A 124 -10.52 3.23 7.99
C LEU A 124 -11.51 2.20 8.55
N ALA A 125 -12.73 2.61 8.84
CA ALA A 125 -13.79 1.71 9.30
C ALA A 125 -14.09 0.64 8.24
N TYR A 126 -14.22 1.04 6.99
CA TYR A 126 -14.44 0.13 5.88
C TYR A 126 -13.28 -0.87 5.69
N THR A 127 -12.04 -0.38 5.74
CA THR A 127 -10.85 -1.25 5.66
C THR A 127 -10.81 -2.25 6.82
N GLY A 128 -11.16 -1.81 8.02
CA GLY A 128 -11.29 -2.69 9.20
C GLY A 128 -12.31 -3.81 8.97
N MET A 129 -13.49 -3.48 8.42
CA MET A 129 -14.48 -4.49 8.05
C MET A 129 -13.98 -5.47 6.99
N GLN A 130 -13.26 -4.99 5.98
CA GLN A 130 -12.68 -5.85 4.95
C GLN A 130 -11.62 -6.81 5.53
N ILE A 131 -10.80 -6.37 6.48
CA ILE A 131 -9.81 -7.21 7.16
C ILE A 131 -10.52 -8.33 7.94
N LEU A 132 -11.56 -7.99 8.70
CA LEU A 132 -12.35 -8.96 9.45
C LEU A 132 -13.04 -9.95 8.49
N PHE A 133 -13.71 -9.46 7.47
CA PHE A 133 -14.35 -10.29 6.45
C PHE A 133 -13.37 -11.26 5.81
N SER A 134 -12.20 -10.76 5.36
CA SER A 134 -11.17 -11.59 4.74
C SER A 134 -10.64 -12.67 5.68
N HIS A 135 -10.51 -12.34 6.97
CA HIS A 135 -10.06 -13.29 7.98
C HIS A 135 -11.06 -14.45 8.18
N TYR A 136 -12.36 -14.12 8.30
CA TYR A 136 -13.40 -15.14 8.48
C TYR A 136 -13.65 -15.92 7.20
N TRP A 137 -13.68 -15.26 6.05
CA TRP A 137 -13.87 -15.92 4.75
C TRP A 137 -12.82 -16.98 4.48
N LEU A 138 -11.55 -16.68 4.70
CA LEU A 138 -10.44 -17.62 4.44
C LEU A 138 -10.35 -18.77 5.46
N LYS A 139 -11.18 -18.81 6.51
CA LYS A 139 -11.33 -19.99 7.35
C LYS A 139 -12.10 -21.09 6.63
N GLU A 140 -13.14 -20.72 5.89
CA GLU A 140 -14.04 -21.66 5.19
C GLU A 140 -13.60 -21.90 3.74
N PHE A 141 -13.07 -20.86 3.08
CA PHE A 141 -12.74 -20.87 1.68
C PHE A 141 -11.23 -20.76 1.44
N ARG A 142 -10.78 -21.32 0.31
CA ARG A 142 -9.36 -21.30 -0.08
C ARG A 142 -8.93 -19.97 -0.68
N TYR A 143 -9.84 -19.32 -1.40
CA TYR A 143 -9.61 -18.12 -2.20
C TYR A 143 -10.71 -17.10 -1.95
N GLY A 144 -10.42 -15.82 -2.18
CA GLY A 144 -11.47 -14.81 -2.29
C GLY A 144 -12.35 -15.04 -3.52
N PRO A 145 -13.57 -14.50 -3.57
CA PRO A 145 -14.47 -14.68 -4.70
C PRO A 145 -13.87 -14.29 -6.05
N MET A 146 -13.21 -13.13 -6.12
CA MET A 146 -12.61 -12.63 -7.35
C MET A 146 -11.30 -13.36 -7.71
N GLU A 147 -10.51 -13.76 -6.72
CA GLU A 147 -9.33 -14.60 -6.91
C GLU A 147 -9.72 -15.97 -7.46
N TRP A 148 -10.81 -16.54 -6.96
CA TRP A 148 -11.34 -17.80 -7.46
C TRP A 148 -11.83 -17.67 -8.90
N LEU A 149 -12.59 -16.63 -9.20
CA LEU A 149 -13.06 -16.36 -10.57
C LEU A 149 -11.90 -16.19 -11.54
N TRP A 150 -10.90 -15.38 -11.16
CA TRP A 150 -9.69 -15.17 -11.95
C TRP A 150 -8.94 -16.47 -12.23
N ARG A 151 -8.75 -17.31 -11.22
CA ARG A 151 -8.05 -18.59 -11.35
C ARG A 151 -8.84 -19.55 -12.24
N THR A 152 -10.16 -19.65 -12.03
CA THR A 152 -11.03 -20.50 -12.86
C THR A 152 -10.99 -20.07 -14.32
N GLY A 153 -11.01 -18.78 -14.61
CA GLY A 153 -10.87 -18.24 -15.96
C GLY A 153 -9.49 -18.49 -16.57
N THR A 154 -8.43 -18.29 -15.79
CA THR A 154 -7.06 -18.46 -16.29
C THR A 154 -6.71 -19.92 -16.60
N TYR A 155 -7.14 -20.83 -15.74
CA TYR A 155 -6.85 -22.27 -15.92
C TYR A 155 -7.91 -23.00 -16.74
N MET A 156 -9.03 -22.35 -17.10
CA MET A 156 -10.18 -22.92 -17.79
C MET A 156 -10.69 -24.22 -17.13
N LYS A 157 -10.54 -24.33 -15.81
CA LYS A 157 -10.97 -25.47 -14.99
C LYS A 157 -11.58 -24.96 -13.69
N TRP A 158 -12.71 -25.51 -13.31
CA TRP A 158 -13.34 -25.24 -12.02
C TRP A 158 -12.39 -25.60 -10.88
N GLN A 159 -12.04 -24.61 -10.09
CA GLN A 159 -11.20 -24.79 -8.91
C GLN A 159 -12.09 -25.01 -7.68
N PRO A 160 -11.75 -25.94 -6.76
CA PRO A 160 -12.50 -26.10 -5.53
C PRO A 160 -12.38 -24.84 -4.68
N LEU A 161 -13.52 -24.20 -4.38
CA LEU A 161 -13.58 -22.97 -3.57
C LEU A 161 -13.52 -23.29 -2.07
N ALA A 162 -14.24 -24.35 -1.63
CA ALA A 162 -14.22 -24.79 -0.25
C ALA A 162 -12.91 -25.50 0.13
N ARG A 163 -12.58 -25.44 1.42
CA ARG A 163 -11.46 -26.19 1.99
C ARG A 163 -11.78 -27.64 2.20
#